data_fe5fa7b4c4a81086e253bebb0148de4a
#
_entry.id   fe5fa7b4c4a81086e253bebb0148de4a
#
_cell.length_a   1.000
_cell.length_b   1.000
_cell.length_c   1.000
_cell.angle_alpha   90.00
_cell.angle_beta   90.00
_cell.angle_gamma   90.00
#
_symmetry.space_group_name_H-M   'P 1'
#
loop_
_entity.id
_entity.type
_entity.pdbx_description
1 polymer ?
#
loop_
_entity_poly.entity_id
_entity_poly.type
_entity_poly.pdbx_seq_one_letter_code
_entity_poly.pdbx_strand_id
1 'polypeptide(L)'
;MLKKTIGLYREAYAGLPGGAWLLAAAEFINRCGFMVLVFLNIYLTRHLGLTLPQAGTVLGAYGLGAIVGGYLGGLLVDKIGIRPVMLASLILSALTLIVTGYVTAYVPLLALMLFYGIVATALFPANDTAMSRFCFGEMRSKGFALRRLAANLGITFGPVIGGFLILVDYRLLFWVDGLTTLASAAVVAVFIKTLPARAPTAPGQAPRPTVSPWRDGPFMAFMGLFLILGLVFSQLFSTFNLYLNSVYGLRENQIGPLWAVNTILIVVIEMVLIHAVRRRSEMKIIALGAALIGIGFGLLPLGRGFFFAALTVVVWSMGEILTMPLSGTVVAFRAGDATGRYMGVLSLNFSLSMFLAPLLGNWLFAKIGGDALWPVMGGAALLAATGIWAMRKTLDVPKPVDSRSPLTPGPDSP
;
A
#
# COMPACT_ATOMS: atom_id res chain seq x y z
N MET A 1 20.46 -14.46 16.63
CA MET A 1 19.28 -13.74 16.17
C MET A 1 18.68 -14.37 14.90
N LEU A 2 19.43 -14.55 13.82
CA LEU A 2 18.91 -15.03 12.52
C LEU A 2 18.15 -16.38 12.61
N LYS A 3 18.68 -17.40 13.30
CA LYS A 3 18.00 -18.70 13.47
C LYS A 3 16.66 -18.60 14.22
N LYS A 4 16.55 -17.70 15.20
CA LYS A 4 15.31 -17.46 15.95
C LYS A 4 14.27 -16.76 15.09
N THR A 5 14.69 -15.80 14.25
CA THR A 5 13.83 -15.10 13.29
C THR A 5 13.32 -16.05 12.21
N ILE A 6 14.19 -16.91 11.64
CA ILE A 6 13.79 -17.94 10.66
C ILE A 6 12.80 -18.93 11.28
N GLY A 7 13.02 -19.36 12.54
CA GLY A 7 12.07 -20.20 13.27
C GLY A 7 10.69 -19.57 13.40
N LEU A 8 10.61 -18.28 13.77
CA LEU A 8 9.37 -17.53 13.88
C LEU A 8 8.62 -17.44 12.54
N TYR A 9 9.34 -17.20 11.44
CA TYR A 9 8.74 -17.18 10.09
C TYR A 9 8.21 -18.57 9.69
N ARG A 10 8.96 -19.64 9.97
CA ARG A 10 8.52 -21.00 9.68
C ARG A 10 7.25 -21.37 10.46
N GLU A 11 7.17 -21.00 11.73
CA GLU A 11 5.99 -21.22 12.58
C GLU A 11 4.81 -20.34 12.14
N ALA A 12 5.08 -19.05 11.79
CA ALA A 12 4.04 -18.11 11.36
C ALA A 12 3.30 -18.60 10.11
N TYR A 13 3.97 -19.25 9.18
CA TYR A 13 3.39 -19.72 7.91
C TYR A 13 3.16 -21.24 7.84
N ALA A 14 3.45 -21.97 8.92
CA ALA A 14 3.19 -23.41 9.00
C ALA A 14 1.70 -23.71 8.85
N GLY A 15 1.37 -24.76 8.09
CA GLY A 15 0.01 -25.24 7.89
C GLY A 15 -0.80 -24.50 6.82
N LEU A 16 -0.22 -23.49 6.15
CA LEU A 16 -0.92 -22.82 5.05
C LEU A 16 -1.10 -23.75 3.84
N PRO A 17 -2.30 -23.77 3.22
CA PRO A 17 -2.59 -24.60 2.04
C PRO A 17 -1.75 -24.18 0.83
N GLY A 18 -1.44 -25.14 -0.06
CA GLY A 18 -0.66 -24.88 -1.28
C GLY A 18 -1.23 -23.78 -2.17
N GLY A 19 -2.56 -23.63 -2.22
CA GLY A 19 -3.20 -22.54 -2.96
C GLY A 19 -2.85 -21.13 -2.43
N ALA A 20 -2.63 -20.97 -1.13
CA ALA A 20 -2.20 -19.70 -0.56
C ALA A 20 -0.75 -19.37 -0.99
N TRP A 21 0.13 -20.35 -1.04
CA TRP A 21 1.50 -20.19 -1.55
C TRP A 21 1.55 -19.87 -3.04
N LEU A 22 0.68 -20.48 -3.84
CA LEU A 22 0.56 -20.16 -5.26
C LEU A 22 0.04 -18.75 -5.52
N LEU A 23 -0.94 -18.29 -4.72
CA LEU A 23 -1.40 -16.89 -4.77
C LEU A 23 -0.29 -15.92 -4.36
N ALA A 24 0.47 -16.25 -3.31
CA ALA A 24 1.60 -15.44 -2.87
C ALA A 24 2.72 -15.40 -3.94
N ALA A 25 3.00 -16.53 -4.61
CA ALA A 25 3.95 -16.57 -5.72
C ALA A 25 3.48 -15.73 -6.92
N ALA A 26 2.20 -15.81 -7.29
CA ALA A 26 1.63 -14.96 -8.33
C ALA A 26 1.71 -13.47 -7.98
N GLU A 27 1.40 -13.11 -6.73
CA GLU A 27 1.56 -11.72 -6.23
C GLU A 27 3.02 -11.27 -6.29
N PHE A 28 3.96 -12.09 -5.83
CA PHE A 28 5.40 -11.80 -5.88
C PHE A 28 5.87 -11.50 -7.31
N ILE A 29 5.54 -12.41 -8.26
CA ILE A 29 5.92 -12.26 -9.67
C ILE A 29 5.33 -10.97 -10.25
N ASN A 30 4.04 -10.69 -10.00
CA ASN A 30 3.38 -9.47 -10.44
C ASN A 30 4.06 -8.22 -9.88
N ARG A 31 4.44 -8.25 -8.58
CA ARG A 31 5.09 -7.11 -7.92
C ARG A 31 6.56 -6.93 -8.30
N CYS A 32 7.23 -7.96 -8.78
CA CYS A 32 8.57 -7.81 -9.39
C CYS A 32 8.54 -6.91 -10.64
N GLY A 33 7.40 -6.82 -11.31
CA GLY A 33 7.17 -5.87 -12.41
C GLY A 33 6.79 -4.45 -11.96
N PHE A 34 6.54 -4.19 -10.68
CA PHE A 34 6.08 -2.89 -10.19
C PHE A 34 7.16 -1.81 -10.33
N MET A 35 7.49 -1.47 -11.56
CA MET A 35 8.54 -0.49 -11.88
C MET A 35 8.01 0.67 -12.71
N VAL A 36 7.00 0.46 -13.55
CA VAL A 36 6.43 1.53 -14.38
C VAL A 36 5.90 2.67 -13.53
N LEU A 37 5.05 2.39 -12.53
CA LEU A 37 4.47 3.45 -11.68
C LEU A 37 5.53 4.20 -10.87
N VAL A 38 6.64 3.55 -10.49
CA VAL A 38 7.75 4.19 -9.75
C VAL A 38 8.47 5.21 -10.61
N PHE A 39 8.72 4.90 -11.87
CA PHE A 39 9.48 5.76 -12.77
C PHE A 39 8.61 6.55 -13.76
N LEU A 40 7.29 6.38 -13.73
CA LEU A 40 6.37 6.98 -14.70
C LEU A 40 6.47 8.51 -14.73
N ASN A 41 6.58 9.17 -13.58
CA ASN A 41 6.68 10.63 -13.54
C ASN A 41 7.97 11.14 -14.21
N ILE A 42 9.09 10.43 -14.01
CA ILE A 42 10.36 10.73 -14.67
C ILE A 42 10.23 10.49 -16.18
N TYR A 43 9.65 9.35 -16.59
CA TYR A 43 9.41 9.03 -18.00
C TYR A 43 8.58 10.11 -18.69
N LEU A 44 7.44 10.51 -18.10
CA LEU A 44 6.54 11.51 -18.66
C LEU A 44 7.22 12.88 -18.80
N THR A 45 7.98 13.31 -17.78
CA THR A 45 8.56 14.66 -17.75
C THR A 45 9.92 14.75 -18.45
N ARG A 46 10.81 13.76 -18.27
CA ARG A 46 12.17 13.80 -18.80
C ARG A 46 12.32 13.16 -20.17
N HIS A 47 11.59 12.08 -20.43
CA HIS A 47 11.70 11.37 -21.70
C HIS A 47 10.65 11.85 -22.73
N LEU A 48 9.40 12.06 -22.32
CA LEU A 48 8.34 12.54 -23.20
C LEU A 48 8.20 14.08 -23.23
N GLY A 49 8.87 14.81 -22.31
CA GLY A 49 8.85 16.27 -22.28
C GLY A 49 7.50 16.88 -21.85
N LEU A 50 6.63 16.11 -21.19
CA LEU A 50 5.38 16.63 -20.65
C LEU A 50 5.65 17.60 -19.48
N THR A 51 4.80 18.60 -19.33
CA THR A 51 4.84 19.50 -18.18
C THR A 51 4.50 18.74 -16.89
N LEU A 52 4.97 19.25 -15.74
CA LEU A 52 4.66 18.65 -14.42
C LEU A 52 3.15 18.48 -14.18
N PRO A 53 2.27 19.50 -14.46
CA PRO A 53 0.84 19.31 -14.34
C PRO A 53 0.28 18.22 -15.26
N GLN A 54 0.75 18.12 -16.52
CA GLN A 54 0.34 17.08 -17.45
C GLN A 54 0.74 15.69 -16.94
N ALA A 55 1.96 15.51 -16.44
CA ALA A 55 2.39 14.26 -15.83
C ALA A 55 1.55 13.92 -14.60
N GLY A 56 1.23 14.92 -13.78
CA GLY A 56 0.34 14.77 -12.64
C GLY A 56 -1.06 14.29 -13.03
N THR A 57 -1.63 14.80 -14.12
CA THR A 57 -2.95 14.35 -14.60
C THR A 57 -2.92 12.94 -15.17
N VAL A 58 -1.84 12.52 -15.85
CA VAL A 58 -1.66 11.13 -16.33
C VAL A 58 -1.59 10.16 -15.15
N LEU A 59 -0.80 10.47 -14.11
CA LEU A 59 -0.74 9.68 -12.89
C LEU A 59 -2.07 9.70 -12.11
N GLY A 60 -2.72 10.86 -12.07
CA GLY A 60 -4.05 11.00 -11.48
C GLY A 60 -5.10 10.15 -12.20
N ALA A 61 -5.05 10.07 -13.53
CA ALA A 61 -5.94 9.19 -14.31
C ALA A 61 -5.83 7.72 -13.86
N TYR A 62 -4.61 7.23 -13.60
CA TYR A 62 -4.42 5.91 -12.97
C TYR A 62 -5.12 5.82 -11.61
N GLY A 63 -4.94 6.81 -10.73
CA GLY A 63 -5.58 6.84 -9.41
C GLY A 63 -7.11 6.85 -9.48
N LEU A 64 -7.68 7.62 -10.42
CA LEU A 64 -9.12 7.64 -10.69
C LEU A 64 -9.61 6.26 -11.18
N GLY A 65 -8.87 5.67 -12.12
CA GLY A 65 -9.12 4.31 -12.59
C GLY A 65 -9.07 3.30 -11.44
N ALA A 66 -8.13 3.47 -10.49
CA ALA A 66 -7.99 2.59 -9.34
C ALA A 66 -9.23 2.60 -8.41
N ILE A 67 -9.86 3.76 -8.22
CA ILE A 67 -11.12 3.87 -7.47
C ILE A 67 -12.22 3.04 -8.16
N VAL A 68 -12.38 3.25 -9.46
CA VAL A 68 -13.40 2.55 -10.27
C VAL A 68 -13.12 1.05 -10.33
N GLY A 69 -11.87 0.66 -10.56
CA GLY A 69 -11.45 -0.72 -10.70
C GLY A 69 -11.61 -1.54 -9.42
N GLY A 70 -11.28 -0.97 -8.26
CA GLY A 70 -11.50 -1.63 -6.97
C GLY A 70 -12.98 -1.97 -6.72
N TYR A 71 -13.88 -1.03 -7.05
CA TYR A 71 -15.32 -1.25 -6.93
C TYR A 71 -15.85 -2.27 -7.96
N LEU A 72 -15.54 -2.07 -9.24
CA LEU A 72 -15.96 -2.97 -10.31
C LEU A 72 -15.40 -4.38 -10.15
N GLY A 73 -14.15 -4.51 -9.69
CA GLY A 73 -13.52 -5.79 -9.42
C GLY A 73 -14.29 -6.62 -8.40
N GLY A 74 -14.74 -6.00 -7.31
CA GLY A 74 -15.60 -6.65 -6.32
C GLY A 74 -16.91 -7.14 -6.92
N LEU A 75 -17.61 -6.28 -7.68
CA LEU A 75 -18.86 -6.66 -8.36
C LEU A 75 -18.67 -7.78 -9.38
N LEU A 76 -17.57 -7.74 -10.16
CA LEU A 76 -17.27 -8.76 -11.15
C LEU A 76 -16.92 -10.10 -10.49
N VAL A 77 -16.20 -10.10 -9.38
CA VAL A 77 -15.92 -11.33 -8.60
C VAL A 77 -17.21 -12.03 -8.20
N ASP A 78 -18.22 -11.27 -7.77
CA ASP A 78 -19.52 -11.84 -7.38
C ASP A 78 -20.32 -12.35 -8.59
N LYS A 79 -20.21 -11.70 -9.76
CA LYS A 79 -21.00 -12.06 -10.96
C LYS A 79 -20.38 -13.16 -11.81
N ILE A 80 -19.09 -13.09 -12.11
CA ILE A 80 -18.41 -14.00 -13.05
C ILE A 80 -17.37 -14.89 -12.37
N GLY A 81 -17.15 -14.69 -11.06
CA GLY A 81 -16.24 -15.48 -10.26
C GLY A 81 -14.82 -14.91 -10.17
N ILE A 82 -14.04 -15.46 -9.24
CA ILE A 82 -12.72 -14.95 -8.86
C ILE A 82 -11.70 -15.12 -9.99
N ARG A 83 -11.58 -16.35 -10.52
CA ARG A 83 -10.53 -16.71 -11.50
C ARG A 83 -10.64 -15.93 -12.82
N PRO A 84 -11.82 -15.79 -13.46
CA PRO A 84 -11.96 -14.96 -14.65
C PRO A 84 -11.55 -13.50 -14.41
N VAL A 85 -11.92 -12.92 -13.26
CA VAL A 85 -11.53 -11.54 -12.92
C VAL A 85 -10.02 -11.41 -12.75
N MET A 86 -9.38 -12.36 -12.04
CA MET A 86 -7.90 -12.36 -11.90
C MET A 86 -7.20 -12.42 -13.25
N LEU A 87 -7.62 -13.36 -14.12
CA LEU A 87 -6.99 -13.54 -15.44
C LEU A 87 -7.22 -12.32 -16.34
N ALA A 88 -8.45 -11.81 -16.40
CA ALA A 88 -8.76 -10.62 -17.19
C ALA A 88 -7.96 -9.41 -16.70
N SER A 89 -7.92 -9.16 -15.38
CA SER A 89 -7.15 -8.08 -14.78
C SER A 89 -5.66 -8.16 -15.14
N LEU A 90 -5.04 -9.33 -14.97
CA LEU A 90 -3.62 -9.51 -15.25
C LEU A 90 -3.30 -9.38 -16.75
N ILE A 91 -4.08 -10.02 -17.62
CA ILE A 91 -3.82 -9.98 -19.06
C ILE A 91 -4.04 -8.58 -19.62
N LEU A 92 -5.17 -7.93 -19.28
CA LEU A 92 -5.46 -6.58 -19.75
C LEU A 92 -4.46 -5.56 -19.20
N SER A 93 -4.04 -5.69 -17.94
CA SER A 93 -2.99 -4.84 -17.36
C SER A 93 -1.68 -4.96 -18.11
N ALA A 94 -1.24 -6.19 -18.40
CA ALA A 94 -0.01 -6.44 -19.11
C ALA A 94 -0.03 -5.87 -20.53
N LEU A 95 -1.11 -6.09 -21.27
CA LEU A 95 -1.28 -5.53 -22.62
C LEU A 95 -1.30 -4.00 -22.60
N THR A 96 -2.01 -3.42 -21.64
CA THR A 96 -2.06 -1.96 -21.49
C THR A 96 -0.68 -1.38 -21.21
N LEU A 97 0.11 -1.98 -20.32
CA LEU A 97 1.46 -1.55 -20.04
C LEU A 97 2.35 -1.59 -21.29
N ILE A 98 2.35 -2.73 -22.00
CA ILE A 98 3.15 -2.87 -23.23
C ILE A 98 2.76 -1.80 -24.26
N VAL A 99 1.45 -1.58 -24.49
CA VAL A 99 0.96 -0.56 -25.42
C VAL A 99 1.38 0.84 -24.96
N THR A 100 1.32 1.12 -23.64
CA THR A 100 1.71 2.43 -23.07
C THR A 100 3.16 2.79 -23.41
N GLY A 101 4.06 1.81 -23.48
CA GLY A 101 5.48 2.03 -23.85
C GLY A 101 5.69 2.53 -25.29
N TYR A 102 4.67 2.51 -26.15
CA TYR A 102 4.72 3.00 -27.54
C TYR A 102 3.91 4.28 -27.75
N VAL A 103 3.13 4.71 -26.76
CA VAL A 103 2.28 5.88 -26.88
C VAL A 103 2.97 7.09 -26.29
N THR A 104 3.10 8.15 -27.09
CA THR A 104 3.75 9.41 -26.68
C THR A 104 2.78 10.58 -26.58
N ALA A 105 1.59 10.46 -27.18
CA ALA A 105 0.58 11.50 -27.19
C ALA A 105 -0.16 11.58 -25.85
N TYR A 106 -0.32 12.79 -25.34
CA TYR A 106 -0.88 13.06 -24.00
C TYR A 106 -2.29 12.48 -23.77
N VAL A 107 -3.24 12.70 -24.70
CA VAL A 107 -4.63 12.24 -24.53
C VAL A 107 -4.75 10.69 -24.53
N PRO A 108 -4.11 9.96 -25.46
CA PRO A 108 -4.07 8.51 -25.38
C PRO A 108 -3.40 7.97 -24.10
N LEU A 109 -2.34 8.63 -23.60
CA LEU A 109 -1.71 8.24 -22.32
C LEU A 109 -2.69 8.39 -21.14
N LEU A 110 -3.48 9.46 -21.10
CA LEU A 110 -4.54 9.62 -20.08
C LEU A 110 -5.54 8.46 -20.12
N ALA A 111 -6.03 8.11 -21.32
CA ALA A 111 -6.99 7.02 -21.51
C ALA A 111 -6.39 5.66 -21.10
N LEU A 112 -5.15 5.39 -21.53
CA LEU A 112 -4.44 4.14 -21.17
C LEU A 112 -4.18 4.03 -19.67
N MET A 113 -3.77 5.11 -19.01
CA MET A 113 -3.51 5.09 -17.57
C MET A 113 -4.79 4.99 -16.75
N LEU A 114 -5.89 5.62 -17.19
CA LEU A 114 -7.21 5.42 -16.60
C LEU A 114 -7.64 3.95 -16.72
N PHE A 115 -7.54 3.38 -17.91
CA PHE A 115 -7.89 1.98 -18.17
C PHE A 115 -6.98 1.02 -17.38
N TYR A 116 -5.67 1.27 -17.35
CA TYR A 116 -4.72 0.50 -16.55
C TYR A 116 -5.10 0.54 -15.06
N GLY A 117 -5.45 1.71 -14.53
CA GLY A 117 -5.93 1.83 -13.14
C GLY A 117 -7.15 0.97 -12.87
N ILE A 118 -8.14 0.95 -13.78
CA ILE A 118 -9.35 0.12 -13.66
C ILE A 118 -8.98 -1.37 -13.62
N VAL A 119 -8.25 -1.84 -14.61
CA VAL A 119 -7.99 -3.28 -14.76
C VAL A 119 -7.01 -3.81 -13.72
N ALA A 120 -5.95 -3.05 -13.38
CA ALA A 120 -4.95 -3.46 -12.42
C ALA A 120 -5.51 -3.57 -10.99
N THR A 121 -6.37 -2.64 -10.59
CA THR A 121 -6.91 -2.64 -9.23
C THR A 121 -8.12 -3.54 -9.04
N ALA A 122 -8.79 -3.95 -10.12
CA ALA A 122 -9.82 -5.00 -10.07
C ALA A 122 -9.25 -6.36 -9.60
N LEU A 123 -7.94 -6.55 -9.69
CA LEU A 123 -7.23 -7.71 -9.16
C LEU A 123 -7.29 -7.80 -7.62
N PHE A 124 -7.31 -6.68 -6.90
CA PHE A 124 -7.21 -6.68 -5.42
C PHE A 124 -8.36 -7.42 -4.75
N PRO A 125 -9.65 -7.09 -5.00
CA PRO A 125 -10.75 -7.82 -4.40
C PRO A 125 -10.80 -9.30 -4.83
N ALA A 126 -10.34 -9.63 -6.04
CA ALA A 126 -10.23 -11.00 -6.51
C ALA A 126 -9.18 -11.78 -5.71
N ASN A 127 -7.98 -11.21 -5.51
CA ASN A 127 -6.92 -11.80 -4.69
C ASN A 127 -7.35 -11.95 -3.22
N ASP A 128 -8.00 -10.94 -2.64
CA ASP A 128 -8.49 -10.98 -1.25
C ASP A 128 -9.54 -12.07 -1.06
N THR A 129 -10.46 -12.20 -2.01
CA THR A 129 -11.48 -13.25 -1.98
C THR A 129 -10.87 -14.63 -2.19
N ALA A 130 -9.91 -14.78 -3.11
CA ALA A 130 -9.19 -16.03 -3.33
C ALA A 130 -8.43 -16.47 -2.06
N MET A 131 -7.67 -15.57 -1.44
CA MET A 131 -6.93 -15.85 -0.21
C MET A 131 -7.89 -16.25 0.92
N SER A 132 -9.03 -15.56 1.05
CA SER A 132 -10.05 -15.89 2.06
C SER A 132 -10.72 -17.24 1.83
N ARG A 133 -10.71 -17.78 0.59
CA ARG A 133 -11.21 -19.12 0.28
C ARG A 133 -10.19 -20.22 0.55
N PHE A 134 -8.91 -19.94 0.38
CA PHE A 134 -7.85 -20.89 0.74
C PHE A 134 -7.57 -20.90 2.25
N CYS A 135 -7.69 -19.74 2.92
CA CYS A 135 -7.36 -19.58 4.32
C CYS A 135 -8.59 -19.12 5.12
N PHE A 136 -9.11 -19.93 6.02
CA PHE A 136 -10.23 -19.60 6.89
C PHE A 136 -9.86 -19.74 8.36
N GLY A 137 -10.67 -19.16 9.24
CA GLY A 137 -10.40 -19.15 10.68
C GLY A 137 -9.07 -18.45 11.00
N GLU A 138 -8.27 -19.06 11.87
CA GLU A 138 -6.97 -18.54 12.29
C GLU A 138 -5.94 -18.45 11.15
N MET A 139 -6.05 -19.31 10.13
CA MET A 139 -5.15 -19.30 8.97
C MET A 139 -5.35 -18.07 8.07
N ARG A 140 -6.52 -17.39 8.18
CA ARG A 140 -6.81 -16.22 7.34
C ARG A 140 -5.80 -15.10 7.53
N SER A 141 -5.47 -14.75 8.78
CA SER A 141 -4.48 -13.73 9.08
C SER A 141 -3.08 -14.10 8.55
N LYS A 142 -2.70 -15.39 8.69
CA LYS A 142 -1.42 -15.91 8.16
C LYS A 142 -1.36 -15.83 6.63
N GLY A 143 -2.44 -16.16 5.92
CA GLY A 143 -2.53 -16.08 4.46
C GLY A 143 -2.36 -14.64 3.95
N PHE A 144 -3.05 -13.67 4.57
CA PHE A 144 -2.90 -12.25 4.21
C PHE A 144 -1.50 -11.73 4.53
N ALA A 145 -0.89 -12.16 5.65
CA ALA A 145 0.49 -11.82 5.99
C ALA A 145 1.49 -12.40 4.97
N LEU A 146 1.30 -13.65 4.51
CA LEU A 146 2.12 -14.25 3.46
C LEU A 146 2.02 -13.46 2.16
N ARG A 147 0.81 -13.07 1.72
CA ARG A 147 0.61 -12.27 0.53
C ARG A 147 1.29 -10.90 0.63
N ARG A 148 1.18 -10.24 1.79
CA ARG A 148 1.83 -8.96 2.04
C ARG A 148 3.37 -9.09 1.99
N LEU A 149 3.92 -10.15 2.58
CA LEU A 149 5.35 -10.44 2.49
C LEU A 149 5.79 -10.63 1.03
N ALA A 150 5.04 -11.41 0.25
CA ALA A 150 5.29 -11.64 -1.16
C ALA A 150 5.24 -10.35 -1.99
N ALA A 151 4.25 -9.49 -1.74
CA ALA A 151 4.12 -8.18 -2.39
C ALA A 151 5.31 -7.27 -2.07
N ASN A 152 5.70 -7.15 -0.80
CA ASN A 152 6.83 -6.32 -0.38
C ASN A 152 8.15 -6.83 -0.96
N LEU A 153 8.39 -8.14 -0.96
CA LEU A 153 9.56 -8.73 -1.60
C LEU A 153 9.58 -8.43 -3.12
N GLY A 154 8.45 -8.53 -3.81
CA GLY A 154 8.36 -8.20 -5.24
C GLY A 154 8.67 -6.72 -5.50
N ILE A 155 8.10 -5.81 -4.72
CA ILE A 155 8.38 -4.37 -4.81
C ILE A 155 9.85 -4.04 -4.52
N THR A 156 10.57 -4.89 -3.78
CA THR A 156 12.02 -4.72 -3.58
C THR A 156 12.78 -4.84 -4.90
N PHE A 157 12.43 -5.83 -5.72
CA PHE A 157 13.15 -6.12 -6.97
C PHE A 157 12.73 -5.23 -8.13
N GLY A 158 11.43 -4.90 -8.24
CA GLY A 158 10.89 -4.15 -9.37
C GLY A 158 11.65 -2.83 -9.64
N PRO A 159 11.68 -1.87 -8.72
CA PRO A 159 12.35 -0.59 -8.94
C PRO A 159 13.86 -0.72 -9.13
N VAL A 160 14.52 -1.70 -8.50
CA VAL A 160 15.96 -1.95 -8.70
C VAL A 160 16.22 -2.39 -10.14
N ILE A 161 15.49 -3.40 -10.62
CA ILE A 161 15.61 -3.89 -12.00
C ILE A 161 15.22 -2.77 -12.97
N GLY A 162 14.10 -2.09 -12.73
CA GLY A 162 13.61 -1.00 -13.56
C GLY A 162 14.62 0.13 -13.74
N GLY A 163 15.31 0.52 -12.66
CA GLY A 163 16.34 1.54 -12.71
C GLY A 163 17.53 1.19 -13.63
N PHE A 164 17.89 -0.10 -13.74
CA PHE A 164 18.91 -0.54 -14.69
C PHE A 164 18.38 -0.66 -16.12
N LEU A 165 17.14 -1.13 -16.30
CA LEU A 165 16.51 -1.24 -17.62
C LEU A 165 16.39 0.12 -18.32
N ILE A 166 16.08 1.18 -17.59
CA ILE A 166 15.95 2.54 -18.11
C ILE A 166 17.27 3.04 -18.72
N LEU A 167 18.42 2.63 -18.20
CA LEU A 167 19.73 3.00 -18.77
C LEU A 167 19.92 2.46 -20.18
N VAL A 168 19.17 1.42 -20.57
CA VAL A 168 19.22 0.84 -21.92
C VAL A 168 18.11 1.44 -22.78
N ASP A 169 16.86 1.29 -22.38
CA ASP A 169 15.69 1.86 -23.05
C ASP A 169 14.49 1.90 -22.07
N TYR A 170 13.79 3.04 -22.01
CA TYR A 170 12.55 3.16 -21.22
C TYR A 170 11.46 2.18 -21.62
N ARG A 171 11.41 1.72 -22.86
CA ARG A 171 10.44 0.72 -23.32
C ARG A 171 10.58 -0.63 -22.61
N LEU A 172 11.80 -0.99 -22.21
CA LEU A 172 12.06 -2.23 -21.48
C LEU A 172 11.32 -2.24 -20.13
N LEU A 173 11.12 -1.05 -19.52
CA LEU A 173 10.34 -0.92 -18.30
C LEU A 173 8.92 -1.45 -18.47
N PHE A 174 8.25 -1.05 -19.55
CA PHE A 174 6.88 -1.45 -19.87
C PHE A 174 6.78 -2.92 -20.30
N TRP A 175 7.78 -3.40 -21.06
CA TRP A 175 7.85 -4.79 -21.47
C TRP A 175 8.07 -5.74 -20.30
N VAL A 176 9.02 -5.45 -19.42
CA VAL A 176 9.33 -6.35 -18.30
C VAL A 176 8.19 -6.34 -17.28
N ASP A 177 7.59 -5.19 -16.98
CA ASP A 177 6.40 -5.11 -16.11
C ASP A 177 5.21 -5.88 -16.73
N GLY A 178 4.96 -5.71 -18.02
CA GLY A 178 3.94 -6.47 -18.75
C GLY A 178 4.21 -7.98 -18.75
N LEU A 179 5.44 -8.40 -19.00
CA LEU A 179 5.81 -9.83 -19.05
C LEU A 179 5.73 -10.51 -17.67
N THR A 180 6.16 -9.83 -16.61
CA THR A 180 6.00 -10.35 -15.24
C THR A 180 4.53 -10.45 -14.85
N THR A 181 3.71 -9.48 -15.27
CA THR A 181 2.25 -9.54 -15.09
C THR A 181 1.62 -10.72 -15.87
N LEU A 182 2.05 -11.00 -17.11
CA LEU A 182 1.64 -12.18 -17.87
C LEU A 182 2.13 -13.48 -17.22
N ALA A 183 3.34 -13.51 -16.68
CA ALA A 183 3.85 -14.66 -15.94
C ALA A 183 2.99 -14.95 -14.69
N SER A 184 2.56 -13.91 -13.97
CA SER A 184 1.59 -14.05 -12.88
C SER A 184 0.25 -14.61 -13.39
N ALA A 185 -0.25 -14.13 -14.54
CA ALA A 185 -1.46 -14.67 -15.16
C ALA A 185 -1.29 -16.15 -15.51
N ALA A 186 -0.13 -16.57 -16.02
CA ALA A 186 0.17 -17.96 -16.31
C ALA A 186 0.14 -18.84 -15.05
N VAL A 187 0.71 -18.38 -13.93
CA VAL A 187 0.62 -19.07 -12.63
C VAL A 187 -0.85 -19.26 -12.22
N VAL A 188 -1.67 -18.21 -12.31
CA VAL A 188 -3.10 -18.30 -11.99
C VAL A 188 -3.82 -19.25 -12.94
N ALA A 189 -3.54 -19.19 -14.24
CA ALA A 189 -4.19 -20.01 -15.24
C ALA A 189 -3.88 -21.52 -15.10
N VAL A 190 -2.63 -21.85 -14.80
CA VAL A 190 -2.16 -23.24 -14.77
C VAL A 190 -2.45 -23.89 -13.40
N PHE A 191 -2.16 -23.18 -12.31
CA PHE A 191 -2.13 -23.78 -10.98
C PHE A 191 -3.37 -23.46 -10.12
N ILE A 192 -4.10 -22.38 -10.40
CA ILE A 192 -5.30 -22.02 -9.65
C ILE A 192 -6.56 -22.37 -10.47
N LYS A 193 -6.75 -23.67 -10.69
CA LYS A 193 -7.89 -24.16 -11.50
C LYS A 193 -9.20 -24.17 -10.72
N THR A 194 -9.15 -24.59 -9.46
CA THR A 194 -10.31 -24.69 -8.58
C THR A 194 -10.07 -23.94 -7.30
N LEU A 195 -11.02 -23.10 -6.92
CA LEU A 195 -11.04 -22.41 -5.64
C LEU A 195 -11.97 -23.16 -4.69
N PRO A 196 -11.61 -23.35 -3.42
CA PRO A 196 -12.50 -23.95 -2.43
C PRO A 196 -13.87 -23.26 -2.38
N ALA A 197 -14.91 -24.00 -2.09
CA ALA A 197 -16.24 -23.43 -1.86
C ALA A 197 -16.18 -22.38 -0.75
N ARG A 198 -17.11 -21.41 -0.78
CA ARG A 198 -17.21 -20.41 0.28
C ARG A 198 -17.46 -21.13 1.60
N ALA A 199 -16.62 -20.86 2.62
CA ALA A 199 -16.88 -21.37 3.96
C ALA A 199 -18.28 -20.92 4.39
N PRO A 200 -19.09 -21.82 5.02
CA PRO A 200 -20.38 -21.44 5.54
C PRO A 200 -20.23 -20.23 6.50
N THR A 201 -21.02 -19.21 6.28
CA THR A 201 -21.16 -18.13 7.27
C THR A 201 -21.72 -18.77 8.54
N ALA A 202 -21.05 -18.59 9.67
CA ALA A 202 -21.52 -19.13 10.93
C ALA A 202 -22.99 -18.67 11.16
N PRO A 203 -23.93 -19.60 11.38
CA PRO A 203 -25.33 -19.24 11.62
C PRO A 203 -25.45 -18.54 12.97
N GLY A 204 -26.10 -17.38 13.01
CA GLY A 204 -26.79 -16.98 14.23
C GLY A 204 -26.27 -15.76 14.99
N GLN A 205 -25.62 -14.78 14.35
CA GLN A 205 -25.61 -13.45 14.98
C GLN A 205 -26.53 -12.52 14.18
N ALA A 206 -27.69 -12.18 14.76
CA ALA A 206 -28.50 -11.09 14.25
C ALA A 206 -27.62 -9.83 14.13
N PRO A 207 -27.66 -9.11 12.98
CA PRO A 207 -26.86 -7.92 12.81
C PRO A 207 -27.21 -6.93 13.92
N ARG A 208 -26.25 -6.59 14.77
CA ARG A 208 -26.46 -5.47 15.70
C ARG A 208 -26.61 -4.20 14.86
N PRO A 209 -27.51 -3.26 15.29
CA PRO A 209 -27.65 -1.99 14.57
C PRO A 209 -26.30 -1.29 14.52
N THR A 210 -25.70 -1.26 13.33
CA THR A 210 -24.36 -0.70 13.11
C THR A 210 -24.50 0.73 12.65
N VAL A 211 -23.81 1.64 13.30
CA VAL A 211 -23.72 3.04 12.86
C VAL A 211 -23.08 3.07 11.47
N SER A 212 -23.64 3.87 10.56
CA SER A 212 -23.00 4.10 9.26
C SER A 212 -21.66 4.82 9.47
N PRO A 213 -20.54 4.39 8.84
CA PRO A 213 -19.26 5.07 8.97
C PRO A 213 -19.35 6.57 8.65
N TRP A 214 -20.22 6.97 7.73
CA TRP A 214 -20.45 8.36 7.34
C TRP A 214 -21.10 9.23 8.45
N ARG A 215 -21.73 8.60 9.45
CA ARG A 215 -22.33 9.26 10.61
C ARG A 215 -21.49 9.14 11.87
N ASP A 216 -20.37 8.43 11.80
CA ASP A 216 -19.41 8.31 12.90
C ASP A 216 -18.41 9.47 12.82
N GLY A 217 -18.75 10.59 13.49
CA GLY A 217 -17.96 11.81 13.46
C GLY A 217 -16.47 11.60 13.83
N PRO A 218 -16.14 10.94 14.95
CA PRO A 218 -14.75 10.64 15.29
C PRO A 218 -14.03 9.81 14.25
N PHE A 219 -14.68 8.81 13.65
CA PHE A 219 -14.11 8.01 12.59
C PHE A 219 -13.85 8.84 11.33
N MET A 220 -14.79 9.67 10.92
CA MET A 220 -14.63 10.52 9.74
C MET A 220 -13.54 11.59 9.93
N ALA A 221 -13.40 12.13 11.14
CA ALA A 221 -12.30 13.03 11.47
C ALA A 221 -10.94 12.33 11.36
N PHE A 222 -10.84 11.09 11.88
CA PHE A 222 -9.64 10.26 11.70
C PHE A 222 -9.35 9.98 10.22
N MET A 223 -10.36 9.66 9.42
CA MET A 223 -10.21 9.45 7.97
C MET A 223 -9.75 10.72 7.26
N GLY A 224 -10.21 11.89 7.65
CA GLY A 224 -9.73 13.18 7.10
C GLY A 224 -8.24 13.42 7.39
N LEU A 225 -7.79 13.18 8.62
CA LEU A 225 -6.36 13.26 8.99
C LEU A 225 -5.53 12.19 8.27
N PHE A 226 -6.08 10.99 8.14
CA PHE A 226 -5.44 9.88 7.44
C PHE A 226 -5.36 10.13 5.92
N LEU A 227 -6.32 10.87 5.34
CA LEU A 227 -6.25 11.33 3.95
C LEU A 227 -5.07 12.29 3.74
N ILE A 228 -4.87 13.26 4.65
CA ILE A 228 -3.72 14.16 4.59
C ILE A 228 -2.42 13.37 4.61
N LEU A 229 -2.30 12.41 5.53
CA LEU A 229 -1.13 11.54 5.61
C LEU A 229 -0.97 10.68 4.35
N GLY A 230 -2.07 10.16 3.80
CA GLY A 230 -2.11 9.41 2.55
C GLY A 230 -1.64 10.23 1.35
N LEU A 231 -2.04 11.50 1.26
CA LEU A 231 -1.58 12.44 0.22
C LEU A 231 -0.08 12.67 0.28
N VAL A 232 0.47 12.82 1.49
CA VAL A 232 1.92 12.97 1.69
C VAL A 232 2.65 11.67 1.31
N PHE A 233 2.18 10.53 1.79
CA PHE A 233 2.80 9.23 1.54
C PHE A 233 2.73 8.83 0.06
N SER A 234 1.63 9.12 -0.62
CA SER A 234 1.46 8.81 -2.04
C SER A 234 2.36 9.64 -2.96
N GLN A 235 3.06 10.68 -2.44
CA GLN A 235 4.11 11.37 -3.21
C GLN A 235 5.28 10.44 -3.58
N LEU A 236 5.43 9.31 -2.90
CA LEU A 236 6.38 8.25 -3.28
C LEU A 236 6.21 7.79 -4.73
N PHE A 237 4.96 7.75 -5.21
CA PHE A 237 4.64 7.28 -6.56
C PHE A 237 4.57 8.41 -7.60
N SER A 238 4.88 9.66 -7.20
CA SER A 238 4.82 10.80 -8.12
C SER A 238 6.04 11.70 -8.01
N THR A 239 6.06 12.61 -7.05
CA THR A 239 7.07 13.68 -6.97
C THR A 239 8.38 13.25 -6.31
N PHE A 240 8.38 12.22 -5.46
CA PHE A 240 9.59 11.78 -4.75
C PHE A 240 10.70 11.33 -5.70
N ASN A 241 10.40 10.38 -6.59
CA ASN A 241 11.39 9.88 -7.54
C ASN A 241 11.83 10.97 -8.52
N LEU A 242 10.90 11.83 -8.96
CA LEU A 242 11.21 12.97 -9.80
C LEU A 242 12.14 13.96 -9.09
N TYR A 243 11.91 14.25 -7.82
CA TYR A 243 12.76 15.12 -7.02
C TYR A 243 14.17 14.57 -6.84
N LEU A 244 14.27 13.26 -6.53
CA LEU A 244 15.58 12.60 -6.46
C LEU A 244 16.34 12.64 -7.78
N ASN A 245 15.64 12.53 -8.91
CA ASN A 245 16.25 12.62 -10.22
C ASN A 245 16.60 14.07 -10.59
N SER A 246 15.63 15.01 -10.46
CA SER A 246 15.78 16.37 -10.98
C SER A 246 16.59 17.30 -10.10
N VAL A 247 16.54 17.13 -8.76
CA VAL A 247 17.16 18.03 -7.78
C VAL A 247 18.39 17.40 -7.11
N TYR A 248 18.31 16.10 -6.76
CA TYR A 248 19.46 15.37 -6.21
C TYR A 248 20.45 14.93 -7.30
N GLY A 249 20.02 14.90 -8.59
CA GLY A 249 20.84 14.40 -9.68
C GLY A 249 21.08 12.88 -9.65
N LEU A 250 20.25 12.14 -8.90
CA LEU A 250 20.37 10.69 -8.84
C LEU A 250 19.83 10.06 -10.12
N ARG A 251 20.58 9.12 -10.68
CA ARG A 251 20.13 8.31 -11.80
C ARG A 251 19.09 7.29 -11.35
N GLU A 252 18.29 6.77 -12.27
CA GLU A 252 17.21 5.81 -11.98
C GLU A 252 17.73 4.53 -11.31
N ASN A 253 18.92 4.05 -11.70
CA ASN A 253 19.58 2.90 -11.07
C ASN A 253 20.07 3.17 -9.64
N GLN A 254 20.12 4.42 -9.20
CA GLN A 254 20.38 4.80 -7.80
C GLN A 254 19.07 4.98 -7.02
N ILE A 255 17.98 5.36 -7.69
CA ILE A 255 16.65 5.51 -7.07
C ILE A 255 16.06 4.14 -6.70
N GLY A 256 16.19 3.14 -7.58
CA GLY A 256 15.70 1.79 -7.33
C GLY A 256 16.15 1.18 -6.00
N PRO A 257 17.45 1.20 -5.66
CA PRO A 257 17.95 0.73 -4.36
C PRO A 257 17.36 1.43 -3.15
N LEU A 258 16.91 2.68 -3.23
CA LEU A 258 16.23 3.37 -2.13
C LEU A 258 14.87 2.72 -1.81
N TRP A 259 14.16 2.24 -2.83
CA TRP A 259 12.93 1.43 -2.63
C TRP A 259 13.25 0.09 -1.96
N ALA A 260 14.39 -0.53 -2.31
CA ALA A 260 14.83 -1.75 -1.64
C ALA A 260 15.16 -1.50 -0.15
N VAL A 261 15.74 -0.36 0.20
CA VAL A 261 15.97 0.03 1.62
C VAL A 261 14.64 0.05 2.37
N ASN A 262 13.60 0.71 1.84
CA ASN A 262 12.27 0.74 2.47
C ASN A 262 11.69 -0.66 2.67
N THR A 263 11.62 -1.45 1.60
CA THR A 263 10.97 -2.77 1.68
C THR A 263 11.74 -3.78 2.51
N ILE A 264 13.08 -3.74 2.52
CA ILE A 264 13.91 -4.55 3.42
C ILE A 264 13.64 -4.19 4.89
N LEU A 265 13.53 -2.91 5.21
CA LEU A 265 13.18 -2.46 6.55
C LEU A 265 11.80 -2.98 6.98
N ILE A 266 10.80 -2.91 6.10
CA ILE A 266 9.47 -3.47 6.36
C ILE A 266 9.60 -4.98 6.66
N VAL A 267 10.22 -5.74 5.77
CA VAL A 267 10.34 -7.20 5.92
C VAL A 267 11.08 -7.59 7.19
N VAL A 268 12.15 -6.90 7.55
CA VAL A 268 13.02 -7.29 8.68
C VAL A 268 12.47 -6.75 10.01
N ILE A 269 11.96 -5.53 10.03
CA ILE A 269 11.71 -4.80 11.29
C ILE A 269 10.23 -4.79 11.66
N GLU A 270 9.29 -4.80 10.70
CA GLU A 270 7.86 -4.60 10.97
C GLU A 270 7.31 -5.52 12.05
N MET A 271 7.52 -6.84 11.94
CA MET A 271 6.98 -7.80 12.92
C MET A 271 7.57 -7.57 14.33
N VAL A 272 8.87 -7.27 14.40
CA VAL A 272 9.56 -7.02 15.67
C VAL A 272 9.05 -5.73 16.31
N LEU A 273 8.92 -4.68 15.51
CA LEU A 273 8.52 -3.36 15.99
C LEU A 273 7.05 -3.35 16.44
N ILE A 274 6.14 -3.92 15.63
CA ILE A 274 4.72 -4.06 15.99
C ILE A 274 4.55 -4.90 17.27
N HIS A 275 5.33 -5.98 17.41
CA HIS A 275 5.32 -6.76 18.65
C HIS A 275 5.80 -5.95 19.86
N ALA A 276 6.86 -5.15 19.71
CA ALA A 276 7.40 -4.32 20.78
C ALA A 276 6.41 -3.25 21.25
N VAL A 277 5.61 -2.68 20.33
CA VAL A 277 4.66 -1.60 20.67
C VAL A 277 3.26 -2.10 21.00
N ARG A 278 2.97 -3.40 20.91
CA ARG A 278 1.60 -3.99 21.08
C ARG A 278 0.87 -3.63 22.37
N ARG A 279 1.62 -3.30 23.43
CA ARG A 279 1.06 -2.88 24.75
C ARG A 279 0.81 -1.39 24.84
N ARG A 280 1.21 -0.62 23.83
CA ARG A 280 1.04 0.83 23.82
C ARG A 280 -0.25 1.21 23.08
N SER A 281 -0.71 2.44 23.27
CA SER A 281 -1.87 3.02 22.58
C SER A 281 -1.62 3.05 21.08
N GLU A 282 -2.50 2.44 20.27
CA GLU A 282 -2.39 2.43 18.81
C GLU A 282 -2.40 3.84 18.25
N MET A 283 -3.28 4.69 18.75
CA MET A 283 -3.38 6.08 18.28
C MET A 283 -2.10 6.88 18.53
N LYS A 284 -1.42 6.67 19.68
CA LYS A 284 -0.12 7.30 19.96
C LYS A 284 0.96 6.80 19.02
N ILE A 285 0.97 5.50 18.70
CA ILE A 285 1.95 4.90 17.80
C ILE A 285 1.71 5.37 16.37
N ILE A 286 0.44 5.43 15.91
CA ILE A 286 0.09 5.96 14.58
C ILE A 286 0.50 7.45 14.49
N ALA A 287 0.26 8.24 15.53
CA ALA A 287 0.69 9.64 15.55
C ALA A 287 2.22 9.79 15.48
N LEU A 288 2.97 8.95 16.22
CA LEU A 288 4.43 8.91 16.11
C LEU A 288 4.87 8.51 14.69
N GLY A 289 4.22 7.50 14.10
CA GLY A 289 4.50 7.07 12.74
C GLY A 289 4.23 8.18 11.72
N ALA A 290 3.10 8.88 11.84
CA ALA A 290 2.77 10.04 11.01
C ALA A 290 3.79 11.18 11.15
N ALA A 291 4.28 11.43 12.37
CA ALA A 291 5.34 12.42 12.61
C ALA A 291 6.66 12.00 11.95
N LEU A 292 7.05 10.72 12.02
CA LEU A 292 8.25 10.22 11.36
C LEU A 292 8.14 10.30 9.83
N ILE A 293 6.96 10.04 9.25
CA ILE A 293 6.71 10.27 7.82
C ILE A 293 6.93 11.74 7.49
N GLY A 294 6.34 12.65 8.27
CA GLY A 294 6.49 14.08 8.06
C GLY A 294 7.93 14.58 8.20
N ILE A 295 8.65 14.09 9.19
CA ILE A 295 10.07 14.42 9.40
C ILE A 295 10.89 13.86 8.23
N GLY A 296 10.71 12.59 7.85
CA GLY A 296 11.48 11.95 6.79
C GLY A 296 11.34 12.67 5.44
N PHE A 297 10.12 13.06 5.06
CA PHE A 297 9.92 13.86 3.84
C PHE A 297 10.37 15.31 4.01
N GLY A 298 10.10 15.93 5.16
CA GLY A 298 10.49 17.30 5.43
C GLY A 298 12.00 17.55 5.48
N LEU A 299 12.80 16.52 5.77
CA LEU A 299 14.27 16.59 5.76
C LEU A 299 14.87 16.61 4.35
N LEU A 300 14.14 16.15 3.32
CA LEU A 300 14.69 16.01 1.96
C LEU A 300 15.43 17.25 1.43
N PRO A 301 14.97 18.50 1.60
CA PRO A 301 15.70 19.64 1.07
C PRO A 301 16.98 20.02 1.85
N LEU A 302 17.19 19.45 3.04
CA LEU A 302 18.33 19.81 3.91
C LEU A 302 19.64 19.14 3.52
N GLY A 303 19.62 18.18 2.62
CA GLY A 303 20.81 17.48 2.13
C GLY A 303 20.69 17.04 0.69
N ARG A 304 21.72 16.37 0.18
CA ARG A 304 21.78 15.86 -1.19
C ARG A 304 22.52 14.51 -1.21
N GLY A 305 22.40 13.83 -2.34
CA GLY A 305 23.10 12.59 -2.60
C GLY A 305 22.41 11.35 -2.04
N PHE A 306 22.91 10.18 -2.47
CA PHE A 306 22.29 8.88 -2.20
C PHE A 306 22.16 8.55 -0.70
N PHE A 307 23.22 8.76 0.08
CA PHE A 307 23.21 8.40 1.50
C PHE A 307 22.26 9.26 2.33
N PHE A 308 22.13 10.54 2.01
CA PHE A 308 21.17 11.40 2.66
C PHE A 308 19.73 11.02 2.29
N ALA A 309 19.47 10.71 1.01
CA ALA A 309 18.20 10.16 0.57
C ALA A 309 17.87 8.85 1.32
N ALA A 310 18.84 7.93 1.44
CA ALA A 310 18.67 6.68 2.17
C ALA A 310 18.34 6.91 3.66
N LEU A 311 18.96 7.90 4.30
CA LEU A 311 18.63 8.27 5.68
C LEU A 311 17.18 8.73 5.81
N THR A 312 16.71 9.59 4.90
CA THR A 312 15.31 10.05 4.90
C THR A 312 14.35 8.89 4.64
N VAL A 313 14.72 7.95 3.75
CA VAL A 313 13.96 6.71 3.51
C VAL A 313 13.84 5.89 4.79
N VAL A 314 14.91 5.70 5.55
CA VAL A 314 14.86 4.98 6.83
C VAL A 314 13.88 5.66 7.80
N VAL A 315 13.91 6.98 7.91
CA VAL A 315 13.05 7.73 8.84
C VAL A 315 11.57 7.57 8.48
N TRP A 316 11.18 7.83 7.22
CA TRP A 316 9.78 7.72 6.85
C TRP A 316 9.30 6.25 6.76
N SER A 317 10.19 5.28 6.46
CA SER A 317 9.86 3.85 6.52
C SER A 317 9.52 3.39 7.94
N MET A 318 10.24 3.88 8.96
CA MET A 318 9.86 3.63 10.36
C MET A 318 8.46 4.18 10.65
N GLY A 319 8.15 5.35 10.10
CA GLY A 319 6.80 5.93 10.18
C GLY A 319 5.73 5.07 9.51
N GLU A 320 6.00 4.56 8.33
CA GLU A 320 5.11 3.65 7.57
C GLU A 320 4.80 2.38 8.37
N ILE A 321 5.83 1.72 8.90
CA ILE A 321 5.71 0.49 9.70
C ILE A 321 4.82 0.71 10.93
N LEU A 322 4.92 1.87 11.58
CA LEU A 322 4.12 2.20 12.76
C LEU A 322 2.69 2.66 12.43
N THR A 323 2.43 3.09 11.20
CA THR A 323 1.15 3.70 10.82
C THR A 323 0.24 2.72 10.09
N MET A 324 0.73 2.09 9.01
CA MET A 324 -0.12 1.34 8.07
C MET A 324 -0.79 0.10 8.70
N PRO A 325 -0.09 -0.78 9.43
CA PRO A 325 -0.73 -1.95 10.04
C PRO A 325 -1.72 -1.58 11.14
N LEU A 326 -1.36 -0.58 11.96
CA LEU A 326 -2.17 -0.21 13.12
C LEU A 326 -3.43 0.58 12.74
N SER A 327 -3.40 1.34 11.64
CA SER A 327 -4.61 2.04 11.16
C SER A 327 -5.74 1.06 10.84
N GLY A 328 -5.43 -0.05 10.18
CA GLY A 328 -6.40 -1.13 9.93
C GLY A 328 -6.97 -1.72 11.23
N THR A 329 -6.14 -1.87 12.26
CA THR A 329 -6.56 -2.39 13.58
C THR A 329 -7.54 -1.43 14.26
N VAL A 330 -7.25 -0.13 14.30
CA VAL A 330 -8.14 0.90 14.87
C VAL A 330 -9.49 0.93 14.14
N VAL A 331 -9.45 0.91 12.80
CA VAL A 331 -10.66 0.90 11.96
C VAL A 331 -11.49 -0.36 12.20
N ALA A 332 -10.87 -1.53 12.24
CA ALA A 332 -11.57 -2.80 12.48
C ALA A 332 -12.19 -2.85 13.88
N PHE A 333 -11.49 -2.36 14.90
CA PHE A 333 -12.02 -2.28 16.26
C PHE A 333 -13.22 -1.33 16.35
N ARG A 334 -13.10 -0.13 15.76
CA ARG A 334 -14.18 0.87 15.74
C ARG A 334 -15.43 0.37 15.01
N ALA A 335 -15.23 -0.40 13.97
CA ALA A 335 -16.30 -0.92 13.11
C ALA A 335 -17.19 -1.96 13.77
N GLY A 336 -16.68 -2.74 14.73
CA GLY A 336 -17.41 -3.88 15.28
C GLY A 336 -17.95 -4.80 14.18
N ASP A 337 -19.27 -5.03 14.17
CA ASP A 337 -19.94 -5.89 13.17
C ASP A 337 -20.00 -5.25 11.75
N ALA A 338 -19.77 -3.94 11.62
CA ALA A 338 -19.75 -3.20 10.34
C ALA A 338 -18.39 -3.16 9.66
N THR A 339 -17.46 -4.06 10.00
CA THR A 339 -16.05 -4.04 9.54
C THR A 339 -15.92 -3.81 8.04
N GLY A 340 -16.72 -4.45 7.20
CA GLY A 340 -16.65 -4.27 5.74
C GLY A 340 -16.91 -2.83 5.29
N ARG A 341 -17.88 -2.13 5.89
CA ARG A 341 -18.21 -0.73 5.53
C ARG A 341 -17.09 0.23 5.94
N TYR A 342 -16.53 0.08 7.14
CA TYR A 342 -15.46 0.93 7.65
C TYR A 342 -14.14 0.69 6.90
N MET A 343 -13.80 -0.57 6.63
CA MET A 343 -12.64 -0.91 5.80
C MET A 343 -12.81 -0.42 4.35
N GLY A 344 -14.05 -0.38 3.84
CA GLY A 344 -14.36 0.22 2.55
C GLY A 344 -14.02 1.71 2.50
N VAL A 345 -14.33 2.48 3.56
CA VAL A 345 -13.95 3.90 3.66
C VAL A 345 -12.43 4.06 3.75
N LEU A 346 -11.74 3.19 4.50
CA LEU A 346 -10.27 3.18 4.54
C LEU A 346 -9.66 2.90 3.16
N SER A 347 -10.18 1.94 2.42
CA SER A 347 -9.74 1.64 1.05
C SER A 347 -9.99 2.79 0.09
N LEU A 348 -11.17 3.44 0.20
CA LEU A 348 -11.48 4.65 -0.57
C LEU A 348 -10.48 5.77 -0.26
N ASN A 349 -10.09 5.94 1.00
CA ASN A 349 -9.10 6.92 1.42
C ASN A 349 -7.75 6.72 0.72
N PHE A 350 -7.25 5.47 0.65
CA PHE A 350 -6.03 5.15 -0.09
C PHE A 350 -6.16 5.44 -1.59
N SER A 351 -7.28 5.05 -2.20
CA SER A 351 -7.51 5.28 -3.63
C SER A 351 -7.62 6.78 -3.94
N LEU A 352 -8.27 7.55 -3.06
CA LEU A 352 -8.38 9.00 -3.19
C LEU A 352 -7.02 9.68 -3.03
N SER A 353 -6.18 9.18 -2.13
CA SER A 353 -4.80 9.65 -1.99
C SER A 353 -3.99 9.40 -3.26
N MET A 354 -4.09 8.22 -3.84
CA MET A 354 -3.41 7.87 -5.10
C MET A 354 -3.88 8.72 -6.29
N PHE A 355 -5.14 9.15 -6.29
CA PHE A 355 -5.68 10.07 -7.31
C PHE A 355 -5.21 11.51 -7.10
N LEU A 356 -5.36 12.05 -5.90
CA LEU A 356 -5.10 13.46 -5.63
C LEU A 356 -3.61 13.81 -5.46
N ALA A 357 -2.80 12.88 -4.94
CA ALA A 357 -1.40 13.15 -4.64
C ALA A 357 -0.57 13.57 -5.87
N PRO A 358 -0.63 12.89 -7.02
CA PRO A 358 0.14 13.32 -8.19
C PRO A 358 -0.37 14.65 -8.76
N LEU A 359 -1.68 14.93 -8.69
CA LEU A 359 -2.25 16.20 -9.13
C LEU A 359 -1.71 17.36 -8.29
N LEU A 360 -1.85 17.24 -6.96
CA LEU A 360 -1.42 18.26 -6.02
C LEU A 360 0.11 18.38 -5.95
N GLY A 361 0.81 17.24 -5.90
CA GLY A 361 2.26 17.22 -5.79
C GLY A 361 2.97 17.81 -7.01
N ASN A 362 2.61 17.40 -8.22
CA ASN A 362 3.21 17.95 -9.43
C ASN A 362 2.84 19.43 -9.65
N TRP A 363 1.61 19.83 -9.32
CA TRP A 363 1.20 21.23 -9.37
C TRP A 363 1.99 22.09 -8.37
N LEU A 364 2.12 21.66 -7.12
CA LEU A 364 2.94 22.35 -6.12
C LEU A 364 4.42 22.38 -6.53
N PHE A 365 4.95 21.27 -7.00
CA PHE A 365 6.33 21.19 -7.49
C PHE A 365 6.60 22.22 -8.59
N ALA A 366 5.65 22.38 -9.54
CA ALA A 366 5.75 23.38 -10.60
C ALA A 366 5.65 24.82 -10.09
N LYS A 367 4.84 25.07 -9.04
CA LYS A 367 4.55 26.40 -8.52
C LYS A 367 5.63 26.93 -7.56
N ILE A 368 6.04 26.11 -6.60
CA ILE A 368 6.91 26.51 -5.50
C ILE A 368 8.30 25.86 -5.55
N GLY A 369 8.53 24.96 -6.51
CA GLY A 369 9.76 24.19 -6.66
C GLY A 369 9.86 22.97 -5.75
N GLY A 370 10.79 22.07 -6.09
CA GLY A 370 10.94 20.80 -5.37
C GLY A 370 11.38 20.97 -3.92
N ASP A 371 12.29 21.89 -3.64
CA ASP A 371 12.81 22.11 -2.29
C ASP A 371 11.73 22.66 -1.32
N ALA A 372 10.82 23.49 -1.80
CA ALA A 372 9.73 24.05 -0.98
C ALA A 372 8.56 23.05 -0.81
N LEU A 373 8.39 22.09 -1.73
CA LEU A 373 7.34 21.08 -1.65
C LEU A 373 7.45 20.23 -0.37
N TRP A 374 8.66 19.76 -0.05
CA TRP A 374 8.84 18.78 1.03
C TRP A 374 8.60 19.32 2.43
N PRO A 375 9.01 20.55 2.80
CA PRO A 375 8.59 21.16 4.05
C PRO A 375 7.07 21.31 4.17
N VAL A 376 6.37 21.65 3.08
CA VAL A 376 4.90 21.72 3.05
C VAL A 376 4.29 20.33 3.31
N MET A 377 4.78 19.29 2.64
CA MET A 377 4.32 17.92 2.86
C MET A 377 4.65 17.42 4.27
N GLY A 378 5.87 17.72 4.78
CA GLY A 378 6.28 17.41 6.14
C GLY A 378 5.39 18.09 7.17
N GLY A 379 5.11 19.39 7.01
CA GLY A 379 4.21 20.15 7.86
C GLY A 379 2.78 19.59 7.87
N ALA A 380 2.25 19.22 6.70
CA ALA A 380 0.93 18.59 6.60
C ALA A 380 0.86 17.25 7.35
N ALA A 381 1.89 16.41 7.24
CA ALA A 381 1.95 15.15 7.98
C ALA A 381 2.10 15.37 9.50
N LEU A 382 2.86 16.39 9.93
CA LEU A 382 2.97 16.75 11.34
C LEU A 382 1.64 17.28 11.89
N LEU A 383 0.89 18.07 11.12
CA LEU A 383 -0.47 18.49 11.49
C LEU A 383 -1.41 17.28 11.62
N ALA A 384 -1.34 16.33 10.67
CA ALA A 384 -2.10 15.09 10.79
C ALA A 384 -1.69 14.29 12.04
N ALA A 385 -0.40 14.20 12.36
CA ALA A 385 0.11 13.51 13.53
C ALA A 385 -0.43 14.12 14.84
N THR A 386 -0.43 15.46 14.97
CA THR A 386 -0.98 16.15 16.14
C THR A 386 -2.48 15.92 16.28
N GLY A 387 -3.23 15.98 15.18
CA GLY A 387 -4.67 15.66 15.15
C GLY A 387 -4.96 14.22 15.57
N ILE A 388 -4.23 13.25 15.04
CA ILE A 388 -4.34 11.83 15.40
C ILE A 388 -4.02 11.63 16.91
N TRP A 389 -2.97 12.27 17.39
CA TRP A 389 -2.62 12.21 18.81
C TRP A 389 -3.71 12.81 19.72
N ALA A 390 -4.36 13.90 19.30
CA ALA A 390 -5.46 14.52 20.05
C ALA A 390 -6.66 13.55 20.16
N MET A 391 -6.92 12.72 19.15
CA MET A 391 -8.02 11.76 19.11
C MET A 391 -7.76 10.48 19.93
N ARG A 392 -6.59 10.31 20.56
CA ARG A 392 -6.21 9.10 21.30
C ARG A 392 -7.18 8.66 22.39
N LYS A 393 -7.90 9.58 23.01
CA LYS A 393 -8.90 9.25 24.05
C LYS A 393 -10.21 8.72 23.48
N THR A 394 -10.48 9.02 22.22
CA THR A 394 -11.77 8.69 21.56
C THR A 394 -11.72 7.42 20.71
N LEU A 395 -10.55 7.12 20.10
CA LEU A 395 -10.41 6.05 19.12
C LEU A 395 -9.40 4.96 19.51
N ASP A 396 -8.76 5.06 20.68
CA ASP A 396 -7.79 4.05 21.09
C ASP A 396 -8.47 2.70 21.37
N VAL A 397 -7.75 1.63 21.04
CA VAL A 397 -8.22 0.27 21.25
C VAL A 397 -7.98 -0.14 22.71
N PRO A 398 -9.03 -0.53 23.47
CA PRO A 398 -8.85 -1.01 24.84
C PRO A 398 -7.93 -2.23 24.87
N LYS A 399 -6.96 -2.21 25.79
CA LYS A 399 -6.07 -3.35 25.97
C LYS A 399 -6.69 -4.39 26.89
N PRO A 400 -6.46 -5.70 26.67
CA PRO A 400 -6.82 -6.72 27.62
C PRO A 400 -6.22 -6.38 28.99
N VAL A 401 -7.03 -6.38 30.02
CA VAL A 401 -6.56 -6.28 31.40
C VAL A 401 -5.67 -7.50 31.65
N ASP A 402 -4.44 -7.26 32.09
CA ASP A 402 -3.48 -8.33 32.37
C ASP A 402 -4.07 -9.20 33.52
N SER A 403 -4.54 -10.40 33.21
CA SER A 403 -5.07 -11.35 34.18
C SER A 403 -4.00 -11.84 35.19
N ARG A 404 -2.82 -11.26 35.17
CA ARG A 404 -1.73 -11.46 36.11
C ARG A 404 -1.60 -10.34 37.16
N SER A 405 -2.58 -9.44 37.26
CA SER A 405 -2.70 -8.63 38.49
C SER A 405 -2.93 -9.58 39.64
N PRO A 406 -2.11 -9.61 40.69
CA PRO A 406 -2.38 -10.45 41.85
C PRO A 406 -3.78 -10.11 42.36
N LEU A 407 -4.65 -11.11 42.44
CA LEU A 407 -5.91 -11.00 43.16
C LEU A 407 -5.56 -10.39 44.52
N THR A 408 -5.94 -9.16 44.77
CA THR A 408 -5.98 -8.64 46.13
C THR A 408 -6.81 -9.60 46.92
N PRO A 409 -6.30 -10.20 48.01
CA PRO A 409 -7.10 -11.03 48.88
C PRO A 409 -8.30 -10.19 49.33
N GLY A 410 -9.51 -10.71 49.07
CA GLY A 410 -10.72 -10.08 49.59
C GLY A 410 -10.60 -10.02 51.10
N PRO A 411 -11.21 -9.01 51.76
CA PRO A 411 -11.27 -8.96 53.20
C PRO A 411 -12.03 -10.20 53.70
N ASP A 412 -11.34 -10.93 54.59
CA ASP A 412 -11.90 -12.07 55.30
C ASP A 412 -13.33 -11.79 55.78
N SER A 413 -14.26 -12.57 55.26
CA SER A 413 -15.59 -12.65 55.87
C SER A 413 -15.52 -13.58 57.09
N PRO A 414 -16.13 -13.21 58.21
CA PRO A 414 -16.04 -13.89 59.51
C PRO A 414 -16.68 -15.27 59.50
#